data_eb72d2caa90a11e76bc19fa89653c129
#
_entry.id   eb72d2caa90a11e76bc19fa89653c129
#
_cell.length_a   1.000
_cell.length_b   1.000
_cell.length_c   1.000
_cell.angle_alpha   90.00
_cell.angle_beta   90.00
_cell.angle_gamma   90.00
#
_symmetry.space_group_name_H-M   'P 1'
#
loop_
_entity.id
_entity.type
_entity.pdbx_description
1 polymer ?
#
loop_
_entity_poly.entity_id
_entity_poly.type
_entity_poly.pdbx_seq_one_letter_code
_entity_poly.pdbx_strand_id
1 'polypeptide(L)'
;MNPTPATKRPEARPATAGLAAFIGVGPGDEGLLTLRAAELLAQADLVVGGPELTGPLAHRLPERAVIAEPADPGTDAGKLIEAANAGQLAVRLFAGDPLLFSRASEQADACARARVRVEIVPGVSAATGVPGFAGIPLTADTGGLRVVHASDLSGLDGPTPGSLVVLGAEAGPVDIAKMLVAAGWADTTPIALTWNGTTTDQHTVVSRLGSVAADLKAAGVSMLTEPGPALAVIGEAAAHEGLAWFESKPLFGWRVLVPRTKEQAASLSERLRSYGAVPQEVPTIAVEPPRTPQQMERAVKGLVTGRYQWIAFTSVNAVRAVREKLEEYGLDARAFAGVKVAAVGEQTAAALGGFGIKPDLVPEGQQSSEGLAAAWPPYDDVLDPINRVLLPRADIATEALVARLTELGWEAEDVTAYRTVRAAPPPAPVREAIKGGGFDAVLFTSSSTVRNLIGIAGKPHAVTAIAVIGPQTAQTAAEYGLRVDVMAPKPSATALAEALAEHGASLREAAIAAGEPVRKPSERRRGARRRLR
;
A
#
# COMPACT_ATOMS: atom_id res chain seq x y z
N MET A 1 36.39 -1.64 42.50
CA MET A 1 35.09 -2.27 42.23
C MET A 1 34.09 -1.16 41.92
N ASN A 2 33.84 -0.90 40.66
CA ASN A 2 32.81 0.05 40.23
C ASN A 2 31.47 -0.67 40.13
N PRO A 3 30.38 -0.08 40.61
CA PRO A 3 29.05 -0.69 40.49
C PRO A 3 28.56 -0.58 39.04
N THR A 4 28.10 -1.72 38.52
CA THR A 4 27.40 -1.86 37.23
C THR A 4 26.16 -0.97 37.22
N PRO A 5 25.87 -0.19 36.16
CA PRO A 5 24.64 0.59 36.06
C PRO A 5 23.43 -0.33 35.94
N ALA A 6 22.47 -0.11 36.85
CA ALA A 6 21.20 -0.81 36.85
C ALA A 6 20.42 -0.49 35.57
N THR A 7 20.13 -1.53 34.79
CA THR A 7 19.20 -1.48 33.68
C THR A 7 17.84 -0.99 34.20
N LYS A 8 17.40 0.20 33.74
CA LYS A 8 16.03 0.68 33.97
C LYS A 8 15.06 -0.34 33.35
N ARG A 9 14.28 -1.00 34.20
CA ARG A 9 13.09 -1.72 33.77
C ARG A 9 12.17 -0.73 33.06
N PRO A 10 11.54 -1.13 31.94
CA PRO A 10 10.51 -0.30 31.33
C PRO A 10 9.40 -0.05 32.39
N GLU A 11 9.01 1.21 32.53
CA GLU A 11 7.94 1.61 33.44
C GLU A 11 6.68 0.83 33.07
N ALA A 12 6.15 0.07 34.05
CA ALA A 12 4.89 -0.61 33.91
C ALA A 12 3.81 0.46 33.66
N ARG A 13 3.12 0.37 32.51
CA ARG A 13 1.88 1.12 32.26
C ARG A 13 0.96 0.93 33.46
N PRO A 14 0.20 1.98 33.90
CA PRO A 14 -0.81 1.80 34.92
C PRO A 14 -1.75 0.68 34.45
N ALA A 15 -2.12 -0.22 35.38
CA ALA A 15 -2.99 -1.36 35.08
C ALA A 15 -4.37 -0.85 34.64
N THR A 16 -4.49 -0.47 33.38
CA THR A 16 -5.77 -0.29 32.70
C THR A 16 -6.34 -1.69 32.55
N ALA A 17 -7.55 -1.91 33.05
CA ALA A 17 -8.25 -3.17 32.88
C ALA A 17 -8.19 -3.54 31.38
N GLY A 18 -7.74 -4.76 31.07
CA GLY A 18 -7.61 -5.22 29.67
C GLY A 18 -8.94 -5.18 28.94
N LEU A 19 -8.90 -5.28 27.64
CA LEU A 19 -10.04 -5.13 26.75
C LEU A 19 -10.10 -6.29 25.75
N ALA A 20 -11.27 -6.89 25.57
CA ALA A 20 -11.59 -7.78 24.47
C ALA A 20 -12.38 -7.00 23.40
N ALA A 21 -11.79 -6.77 22.24
CA ALA A 21 -12.40 -6.03 21.13
C ALA A 21 -12.79 -6.98 19.99
N PHE A 22 -14.04 -6.89 19.54
CA PHE A 22 -14.59 -7.66 18.42
C PHE A 22 -14.71 -6.73 17.22
N ILE A 23 -13.85 -6.89 16.24
CA ILE A 23 -13.65 -5.91 15.17
C ILE A 23 -14.10 -6.46 13.82
N GLY A 24 -15.05 -5.77 13.17
CA GLY A 24 -15.37 -5.95 11.77
C GLY A 24 -14.34 -5.26 10.88
N VAL A 25 -13.66 -6.03 10.04
CA VAL A 25 -12.62 -5.50 9.15
C VAL A 25 -13.13 -5.11 7.75
N GLY A 26 -14.44 -5.19 7.53
CA GLY A 26 -15.02 -4.92 6.23
C GLY A 26 -14.93 -6.13 5.27
N PRO A 27 -15.37 -5.94 4.01
CA PRO A 27 -15.52 -7.02 3.03
C PRO A 27 -14.25 -7.31 2.21
N GLY A 28 -13.15 -6.56 2.40
CA GLY A 28 -11.91 -6.80 1.67
C GLY A 28 -11.01 -5.58 1.54
N ASP A 29 -11.52 -4.44 1.07
CA ASP A 29 -10.73 -3.20 0.95
C ASP A 29 -10.42 -2.64 2.35
N GLU A 30 -9.14 -2.46 2.65
CA GLU A 30 -8.70 -1.88 3.93
C GLU A 30 -9.12 -0.42 4.14
N GLY A 31 -9.46 0.29 3.06
CA GLY A 31 -10.05 1.63 3.11
C GLY A 31 -11.46 1.65 3.72
N LEU A 32 -12.08 0.47 3.87
CA LEU A 32 -13.37 0.30 4.54
C LEU A 32 -13.25 -0.01 6.05
N LEU A 33 -12.03 -0.05 6.60
CA LEU A 33 -11.86 -0.09 8.04
C LEU A 33 -12.43 1.17 8.68
N THR A 34 -13.16 0.98 9.78
CA THR A 34 -13.56 2.13 10.59
C THR A 34 -12.33 2.73 11.29
N LEU A 35 -12.37 4.04 11.58
CA LEU A 35 -11.29 4.70 12.33
C LEU A 35 -11.02 3.97 13.65
N ARG A 36 -12.08 3.55 14.35
CA ARG A 36 -11.96 2.83 15.62
C ARG A 36 -11.29 1.48 15.46
N ALA A 37 -11.61 0.74 14.40
CA ALA A 37 -10.93 -0.51 14.07
C ALA A 37 -9.43 -0.31 13.87
N ALA A 38 -9.05 0.70 13.08
CA ALA A 38 -7.64 1.02 12.81
C ALA A 38 -6.87 1.42 14.08
N GLU A 39 -7.50 2.21 14.98
CA GLU A 39 -6.91 2.60 16.27
C GLU A 39 -6.61 1.40 17.16
N LEU A 40 -7.56 0.47 17.31
CA LEU A 40 -7.40 -0.71 18.16
C LEU A 40 -6.40 -1.70 17.57
N LEU A 41 -6.41 -1.91 16.24
CA LEU A 41 -5.45 -2.75 15.56
C LEU A 41 -4.00 -2.28 15.79
N ALA A 42 -3.75 -0.97 15.70
CA ALA A 42 -2.43 -0.39 15.92
C ALA A 42 -1.91 -0.53 17.37
N GLN A 43 -2.77 -0.90 18.32
CA GLN A 43 -2.44 -1.05 19.74
C GLN A 43 -2.57 -2.50 20.24
N ALA A 44 -3.03 -3.43 19.41
CA ALA A 44 -3.30 -4.81 19.79
C ALA A 44 -2.07 -5.51 20.37
N ASP A 45 -2.28 -6.29 21.41
CA ASP A 45 -1.27 -7.19 21.99
C ASP A 45 -1.52 -8.64 21.53
N LEU A 46 -2.80 -9.05 21.41
CA LEU A 46 -3.23 -10.32 20.84
C LEU A 46 -4.24 -10.06 19.71
N VAL A 47 -4.06 -10.73 18.57
CA VAL A 47 -5.02 -10.71 17.46
C VAL A 47 -5.42 -12.14 17.11
N VAL A 48 -6.71 -12.46 17.26
CA VAL A 48 -7.29 -13.74 16.84
C VAL A 48 -8.01 -13.53 15.51
N GLY A 49 -7.46 -14.11 14.44
CA GLY A 49 -8.01 -13.96 13.09
C GLY A 49 -7.32 -14.89 12.11
N GLY A 50 -8.04 -15.37 11.10
CA GLY A 50 -7.46 -16.20 10.04
C GLY A 50 -6.49 -15.42 9.17
N PRO A 51 -5.60 -16.13 8.44
CA PRO A 51 -4.58 -15.51 7.58
C PRO A 51 -5.17 -14.64 6.48
N GLU A 52 -6.39 -14.94 6.03
CA GLU A 52 -7.15 -14.15 5.05
C GLU A 52 -7.52 -12.75 5.56
N LEU A 53 -7.68 -12.58 6.89
CA LEU A 53 -7.97 -11.30 7.54
C LEU A 53 -6.70 -10.62 8.08
N THR A 54 -5.79 -11.39 8.68
CA THR A 54 -4.58 -10.84 9.30
C THR A 54 -3.49 -10.49 8.30
N GLY A 55 -3.38 -11.25 7.20
CA GLY A 55 -2.37 -11.04 6.18
C GLY A 55 -2.42 -9.65 5.53
N PRO A 56 -3.56 -9.21 4.98
CA PRO A 56 -3.71 -7.86 4.43
C PRO A 56 -3.45 -6.75 5.46
N LEU A 57 -3.78 -6.97 6.73
CA LEU A 57 -3.68 -6.01 7.82
C LEU A 57 -2.34 -6.06 8.59
N ALA A 58 -1.42 -6.94 8.21
CA ALA A 58 -0.16 -7.16 8.95
C ALA A 58 0.65 -5.86 9.16
N HIS A 59 0.64 -4.94 8.19
CA HIS A 59 1.35 -3.66 8.27
C HIS A 59 0.73 -2.66 9.26
N ARG A 60 -0.51 -2.91 9.74
CA ARG A 60 -1.22 -2.09 10.73
C ARG A 60 -1.05 -2.63 12.15
N LEU A 61 -0.57 -3.85 12.29
CA LEU A 61 -0.38 -4.50 13.58
C LEU A 61 1.00 -4.15 14.16
N PRO A 62 1.11 -3.98 15.48
CA PRO A 62 2.41 -3.84 16.12
C PRO A 62 3.27 -5.09 15.92
N GLU A 63 4.59 -4.93 15.74
CA GLU A 63 5.53 -6.07 15.64
C GLU A 63 5.46 -7.02 16.84
N ARG A 64 5.09 -6.49 18.02
CA ARG A 64 4.93 -7.26 19.27
C ARG A 64 3.62 -8.04 19.35
N ALA A 65 2.66 -7.78 18.47
CA ALA A 65 1.35 -8.42 18.52
C ALA A 65 1.46 -9.92 18.28
N VAL A 66 0.85 -10.71 19.15
CA VAL A 66 0.73 -12.15 18.97
C VAL A 66 -0.46 -12.42 18.05
N ILE A 67 -0.23 -13.10 16.93
CA ILE A 67 -1.29 -13.51 16.00
C ILE A 67 -1.64 -14.97 16.28
N ALA A 68 -2.91 -15.24 16.52
CA ALA A 68 -3.44 -16.58 16.76
C ALA A 68 -4.52 -16.91 15.71
N GLU A 69 -4.44 -18.12 15.17
CA GLU A 69 -5.51 -18.62 14.30
C GLU A 69 -6.80 -18.85 15.08
N PRO A 70 -7.97 -18.60 14.47
CA PRO A 70 -9.25 -18.84 15.09
C PRO A 70 -9.49 -20.35 15.24
N ALA A 71 -10.16 -20.68 16.32
CA ALA A 71 -10.61 -22.03 16.64
C ALA A 71 -12.15 -22.04 16.81
N ASP A 72 -12.66 -22.90 17.68
CA ASP A 72 -14.07 -22.81 18.08
C ASP A 72 -14.34 -21.57 18.97
N PRO A 73 -15.59 -21.08 19.01
CA PRO A 73 -15.92 -19.85 19.73
C PRO A 73 -15.57 -19.87 21.22
N GLY A 74 -15.61 -21.02 21.88
CA GLY A 74 -15.26 -21.16 23.29
C GLY A 74 -13.76 -21.00 23.53
N THR A 75 -12.95 -21.65 22.69
CA THR A 75 -11.49 -21.55 22.72
C THR A 75 -11.03 -20.12 22.42
N ASP A 76 -11.62 -19.48 21.41
CA ASP A 76 -11.28 -18.09 21.06
C ASP A 76 -11.65 -17.14 22.19
N ALA A 77 -12.83 -17.28 22.79
CA ALA A 77 -13.24 -16.50 23.97
C ALA A 77 -12.27 -16.71 25.15
N GLY A 78 -11.81 -17.95 25.36
CA GLY A 78 -10.80 -18.27 26.39
C GLY A 78 -9.50 -17.49 26.20
N LYS A 79 -8.95 -17.46 24.98
CA LYS A 79 -7.74 -16.68 24.64
C LYS A 79 -7.92 -15.18 24.91
N LEU A 80 -9.09 -14.63 24.52
CA LEU A 80 -9.40 -13.21 24.72
C LEU A 80 -9.52 -12.88 26.20
N ILE A 81 -10.18 -13.74 27.00
CA ILE A 81 -10.34 -13.58 28.45
C ILE A 81 -8.98 -13.63 29.16
N GLU A 82 -8.12 -14.58 28.81
CA GLU A 82 -6.79 -14.73 29.40
C GLU A 82 -5.94 -13.48 29.13
N ALA A 83 -5.86 -13.01 27.88
CA ALA A 83 -5.11 -11.83 27.50
C ALA A 83 -5.66 -10.56 28.19
N ALA A 84 -6.97 -10.38 28.20
CA ALA A 84 -7.59 -9.22 28.85
C ALA A 84 -7.37 -9.22 30.37
N ASN A 85 -7.43 -10.37 31.04
CA ASN A 85 -7.12 -10.48 32.47
C ASN A 85 -5.63 -10.19 32.78
N ALA A 86 -4.75 -10.38 31.78
CA ALA A 86 -3.35 -9.96 31.86
C ALA A 86 -3.14 -8.45 31.57
N GLY A 87 -4.22 -7.66 31.42
CA GLY A 87 -4.17 -6.22 31.14
C GLY A 87 -3.88 -5.87 29.69
N GLN A 88 -4.03 -6.82 28.77
CA GLN A 88 -3.73 -6.67 27.35
C GLN A 88 -4.97 -6.24 26.55
N LEU A 89 -4.73 -5.67 25.37
CA LEU A 89 -5.74 -5.46 24.33
C LEU A 89 -5.79 -6.71 23.44
N ALA A 90 -6.84 -7.50 23.60
CA ALA A 90 -7.11 -8.68 22.79
C ALA A 90 -8.16 -8.37 21.72
N VAL A 91 -7.83 -8.60 20.46
CA VAL A 91 -8.67 -8.32 19.29
C VAL A 91 -9.12 -9.61 18.64
N ARG A 92 -10.42 -9.73 18.33
CA ARG A 92 -10.99 -10.78 17.48
C ARG A 92 -11.49 -10.17 16.17
N LEU A 93 -10.97 -10.64 15.03
CA LEU A 93 -11.32 -10.14 13.70
C LEU A 93 -12.47 -10.92 13.08
N PHE A 94 -13.36 -10.22 12.39
CA PHE A 94 -14.46 -10.76 11.61
C PHE A 94 -14.52 -10.11 10.24
N ALA A 95 -14.76 -10.89 9.20
CA ALA A 95 -15.09 -10.35 7.88
C ALA A 95 -16.42 -9.57 7.94
N GLY A 96 -16.50 -8.43 7.28
CA GLY A 96 -17.67 -7.58 7.30
C GLY A 96 -17.95 -6.99 8.69
N ASP A 97 -19.11 -7.27 9.24
CA ASP A 97 -19.59 -6.82 10.56
C ASP A 97 -19.66 -7.98 11.57
N PRO A 98 -19.18 -7.81 12.81
CA PRO A 98 -19.10 -8.89 13.80
C PRO A 98 -20.47 -9.38 14.28
N LEU A 99 -21.52 -8.60 14.16
CA LEU A 99 -22.86 -8.98 14.61
C LEU A 99 -23.79 -9.44 13.47
N LEU A 100 -23.28 -9.48 12.22
CA LEU A 100 -24.07 -9.93 11.09
C LEU A 100 -23.54 -11.28 10.57
N PHE A 101 -24.35 -12.34 10.73
CA PHE A 101 -24.05 -13.73 10.32
C PHE A 101 -22.73 -14.29 10.88
N SER A 102 -22.35 -13.89 12.08
CA SER A 102 -21.18 -14.40 12.77
C SER A 102 -21.53 -14.88 14.18
N ARG A 103 -20.56 -15.53 14.84
CA ARG A 103 -20.71 -15.99 16.23
C ARG A 103 -20.02 -15.05 17.24
N ALA A 104 -19.85 -13.78 16.87
CA ALA A 104 -19.21 -12.80 17.75
C ALA A 104 -19.96 -12.59 19.05
N SER A 105 -21.32 -12.58 19.00
CA SER A 105 -22.15 -12.41 20.19
C SER A 105 -21.89 -13.46 21.27
N GLU A 106 -21.74 -14.74 20.88
CA GLU A 106 -21.45 -15.83 21.83
C GLU A 106 -20.11 -15.63 22.54
N GLN A 107 -19.10 -15.20 21.81
CA GLN A 107 -17.76 -14.93 22.35
C GLN A 107 -17.77 -13.69 23.24
N ALA A 108 -18.44 -12.61 22.80
CA ALA A 108 -18.59 -11.38 23.57
C ALA A 108 -19.33 -11.61 24.89
N ASP A 109 -20.40 -12.41 24.86
CA ASP A 109 -21.15 -12.80 26.06
C ASP A 109 -20.29 -13.64 27.02
N ALA A 110 -19.44 -14.52 26.50
CA ALA A 110 -18.50 -15.28 27.33
C ALA A 110 -17.49 -14.36 28.03
N CYS A 111 -16.92 -13.39 27.32
CA CYS A 111 -16.03 -12.37 27.88
C CYS A 111 -16.76 -11.51 28.94
N ALA A 112 -17.98 -11.08 28.66
CA ALA A 112 -18.78 -10.28 29.61
C ALA A 112 -19.10 -11.07 30.87
N ARG A 113 -19.48 -12.36 30.75
CA ARG A 113 -19.69 -13.24 31.93
C ARG A 113 -18.42 -13.42 32.77
N ALA A 114 -17.25 -13.42 32.11
CA ALA A 114 -15.95 -13.44 32.81
C ALA A 114 -15.55 -12.06 33.36
N ARG A 115 -16.42 -11.04 33.31
CA ARG A 115 -16.17 -9.65 33.74
C ARG A 115 -15.02 -8.95 33.02
N VAL A 116 -14.69 -9.39 31.82
CA VAL A 116 -13.77 -8.71 30.94
C VAL A 116 -14.51 -7.56 30.25
N ARG A 117 -13.84 -6.40 30.10
CA ARG A 117 -14.38 -5.30 29.31
C ARG A 117 -14.49 -5.72 27.86
N VAL A 118 -15.64 -5.46 27.25
CA VAL A 118 -15.91 -5.81 25.85
C VAL A 118 -16.16 -4.53 25.06
N GLU A 119 -15.60 -4.46 23.86
CA GLU A 119 -15.93 -3.46 22.85
C GLU A 119 -16.26 -4.16 21.52
N ILE A 120 -17.42 -3.82 20.94
CA ILE A 120 -17.81 -4.29 19.62
C ILE A 120 -17.66 -3.13 18.64
N VAL A 121 -16.80 -3.31 17.63
CA VAL A 121 -16.53 -2.32 16.60
C VAL A 121 -17.17 -2.78 15.30
N PRO A 122 -18.28 -2.16 14.87
CA PRO A 122 -18.91 -2.48 13.60
C PRO A 122 -17.95 -2.36 12.43
N GLY A 123 -18.15 -3.20 11.42
CA GLY A 123 -17.47 -3.11 10.14
C GLY A 123 -18.46 -2.87 8.99
N VAL A 124 -17.97 -2.44 7.85
CA VAL A 124 -18.79 -2.36 6.64
C VAL A 124 -19.19 -3.78 6.24
N SER A 125 -20.49 -4.06 6.26
CA SER A 125 -20.99 -5.38 5.86
C SER A 125 -20.79 -5.63 4.37
N ALA A 126 -20.44 -6.86 4.00
CA ALA A 126 -20.42 -7.29 2.60
C ALA A 126 -21.76 -7.07 1.91
N ALA A 127 -22.88 -7.20 2.65
CA ALA A 127 -24.23 -7.00 2.12
C ALA A 127 -24.48 -5.60 1.53
N THR A 128 -23.75 -4.59 1.97
CA THR A 128 -23.86 -3.21 1.48
C THR A 128 -22.58 -2.73 0.78
N GLY A 129 -21.42 -3.12 1.27
CA GLY A 129 -20.14 -2.72 0.71
C GLY A 129 -19.90 -3.27 -0.68
N VAL A 130 -20.13 -4.57 -0.88
CA VAL A 130 -19.89 -5.22 -2.18
C VAL A 130 -20.82 -4.68 -3.27
N PRO A 131 -22.16 -4.58 -3.06
CA PRO A 131 -23.04 -3.94 -4.04
C PRO A 131 -22.66 -2.48 -4.35
N GLY A 132 -22.24 -1.71 -3.34
CA GLY A 132 -21.75 -0.34 -3.54
C GLY A 132 -20.53 -0.26 -4.46
N PHE A 133 -19.59 -1.20 -4.34
CA PHE A 133 -18.42 -1.31 -5.23
C PHE A 133 -18.77 -1.87 -6.61
N ALA A 134 -19.77 -2.73 -6.69
CA ALA A 134 -20.33 -3.20 -7.96
C ALA A 134 -21.24 -2.17 -8.66
N GLY A 135 -21.55 -1.03 -8.01
CA GLY A 135 -22.43 0.00 -8.55
C GLY A 135 -23.91 -0.37 -8.53
N ILE A 136 -24.34 -1.21 -7.59
CA ILE A 136 -25.72 -1.70 -7.47
C ILE A 136 -26.45 -0.91 -6.37
N PRO A 137 -27.43 -0.05 -6.72
CA PRO A 137 -28.21 0.77 -5.78
C PRO A 137 -29.32 -0.05 -5.14
N LEU A 138 -29.07 -0.70 -4.01
CA LEU A 138 -29.94 -1.71 -3.39
C LEU A 138 -31.39 -1.27 -3.12
N THR A 139 -31.67 0.01 -2.94
CA THR A 139 -32.99 0.52 -2.53
C THR A 139 -33.56 1.63 -3.41
N ALA A 140 -32.90 2.00 -4.53
CA ALA A 140 -33.25 3.18 -5.31
C ALA A 140 -34.71 3.17 -5.79
N ASP A 141 -35.25 2.03 -6.27
CA ASP A 141 -36.58 1.93 -6.88
C ASP A 141 -37.48 0.88 -6.21
N THR A 142 -37.03 0.24 -5.14
CA THR A 142 -37.60 -1.05 -4.72
C THR A 142 -38.21 -1.07 -3.31
N GLY A 143 -38.04 -0.01 -2.54
CA GLY A 143 -38.71 0.14 -1.23
C GLY A 143 -38.30 -0.83 -0.12
N GLY A 144 -37.30 -1.72 -0.32
CA GLY A 144 -36.87 -2.65 0.71
C GLY A 144 -35.57 -3.38 0.41
N LEU A 145 -34.92 -3.87 1.46
CA LEU A 145 -33.72 -4.70 1.41
C LEU A 145 -33.89 -5.88 2.38
N ARG A 146 -33.74 -7.08 1.87
CA ARG A 146 -33.65 -8.31 2.67
C ARG A 146 -32.23 -8.89 2.50
N VAL A 147 -31.61 -9.24 3.60
CA VAL A 147 -30.30 -9.90 3.61
C VAL A 147 -30.45 -11.28 4.23
N VAL A 148 -29.96 -12.30 3.56
CA VAL A 148 -30.00 -13.69 4.02
C VAL A 148 -28.65 -14.36 3.81
N HIS A 149 -28.38 -15.40 4.57
CA HIS A 149 -27.28 -16.31 4.26
C HIS A 149 -27.77 -17.41 3.32
N ALA A 150 -26.90 -17.93 2.45
CA ALA A 150 -27.29 -18.95 1.47
C ALA A 150 -27.85 -20.23 2.10
N SER A 151 -27.43 -20.58 3.33
CA SER A 151 -28.00 -21.70 4.10
C SER A 151 -29.49 -21.55 4.41
N ASP A 152 -30.00 -20.32 4.44
CA ASP A 152 -31.36 -20.00 4.91
C ASP A 152 -32.33 -19.76 3.74
N LEU A 153 -31.85 -19.92 2.49
CA LEU A 153 -32.68 -19.73 1.28
C LEU A 153 -33.89 -20.64 1.22
N SER A 154 -33.78 -21.87 1.74
CA SER A 154 -34.90 -22.82 1.79
C SER A 154 -36.07 -22.37 2.67
N GLY A 155 -35.89 -21.38 3.52
CA GLY A 155 -36.91 -20.76 4.36
C GLY A 155 -37.61 -19.56 3.72
N LEU A 156 -37.38 -19.29 2.43
CA LEU A 156 -38.06 -18.19 1.73
C LEU A 156 -39.44 -18.65 1.19
N ASP A 157 -40.50 -17.94 1.57
CA ASP A 157 -41.89 -18.21 1.16
C ASP A 157 -42.27 -17.54 -0.18
N GLY A 158 -41.29 -17.23 -1.04
CA GLY A 158 -41.48 -16.59 -2.34
C GLY A 158 -40.78 -15.25 -2.50
N PRO A 159 -41.09 -14.52 -3.62
CA PRO A 159 -40.47 -13.24 -3.93
C PRO A 159 -40.71 -12.19 -2.85
N THR A 160 -39.64 -11.49 -2.44
CA THR A 160 -39.75 -10.38 -1.50
C THR A 160 -39.80 -9.05 -2.24
N PRO A 161 -40.55 -8.05 -1.77
CA PRO A 161 -40.46 -6.70 -2.31
C PRO A 161 -39.04 -6.14 -2.13
N GLY A 162 -38.53 -5.47 -3.16
CA GLY A 162 -37.21 -4.86 -3.11
C GLY A 162 -36.08 -5.78 -3.51
N SER A 163 -34.90 -5.52 -2.98
CA SER A 163 -33.66 -6.30 -3.26
C SER A 163 -33.47 -7.40 -2.24
N LEU A 164 -33.09 -8.59 -2.72
CA LEU A 164 -32.59 -9.67 -1.88
C LEU A 164 -31.07 -9.77 -2.06
N VAL A 165 -30.33 -9.69 -0.96
CA VAL A 165 -28.89 -9.93 -0.93
C VAL A 165 -28.63 -11.28 -0.26
N VAL A 166 -27.94 -12.15 -0.96
CA VAL A 166 -27.54 -13.49 -0.47
C VAL A 166 -26.04 -13.50 -0.20
N LEU A 167 -25.68 -13.71 1.05
CA LEU A 167 -24.30 -13.90 1.50
C LEU A 167 -23.93 -15.38 1.53
N GLY A 168 -22.63 -15.71 1.40
CA GLY A 168 -22.18 -17.11 1.45
C GLY A 168 -22.62 -17.91 0.22
N ALA A 169 -22.64 -17.27 -0.95
CA ALA A 169 -23.03 -17.90 -2.21
C ALA A 169 -22.01 -18.95 -2.73
N GLU A 170 -21.15 -19.43 -1.87
CA GLU A 170 -20.19 -20.54 -2.13
C GLU A 170 -20.91 -21.85 -2.48
N ALA A 171 -22.17 -21.99 -2.09
CA ALA A 171 -23.01 -23.14 -2.45
C ALA A 171 -23.26 -23.28 -3.97
N GLY A 172 -22.82 -22.29 -4.75
CA GLY A 172 -22.94 -22.25 -6.21
C GLY A 172 -24.05 -21.34 -6.68
N PRO A 173 -23.72 -20.31 -7.52
CA PRO A 173 -24.71 -19.34 -8.01
C PRO A 173 -25.84 -19.99 -8.83
N VAL A 174 -25.58 -21.10 -9.51
CA VAL A 174 -26.60 -21.85 -10.27
C VAL A 174 -27.60 -22.51 -9.34
N ASP A 175 -27.17 -23.02 -8.20
CA ASP A 175 -28.06 -23.68 -7.25
C ASP A 175 -28.89 -22.65 -6.49
N ILE A 176 -28.30 -21.50 -6.15
CA ILE A 176 -29.06 -20.35 -5.62
C ILE A 176 -30.17 -19.94 -6.58
N ALA A 177 -29.88 -19.79 -7.88
CA ALA A 177 -30.87 -19.43 -8.87
C ALA A 177 -31.99 -20.47 -8.96
N LYS A 178 -31.68 -21.77 -8.98
CA LYS A 178 -32.66 -22.86 -8.97
C LYS A 178 -33.55 -22.85 -7.73
N MET A 179 -32.95 -22.63 -6.55
CA MET A 179 -33.71 -22.56 -5.28
C MET A 179 -34.70 -21.41 -5.28
N LEU A 180 -34.29 -20.24 -5.78
CA LEU A 180 -35.15 -19.05 -5.88
C LEU A 180 -36.27 -19.28 -6.87
N VAL A 181 -36.01 -19.87 -8.05
CA VAL A 181 -37.08 -20.21 -9.03
C VAL A 181 -38.06 -21.24 -8.43
N ALA A 182 -37.55 -22.27 -7.72
CA ALA A 182 -38.40 -23.24 -7.03
C ALA A 182 -39.23 -22.60 -5.91
N ALA A 183 -38.76 -21.52 -5.28
CA ALA A 183 -39.50 -20.71 -4.31
C ALA A 183 -40.48 -19.70 -4.96
N GLY A 184 -40.65 -19.71 -6.27
CA GLY A 184 -41.64 -18.91 -7.00
C GLY A 184 -41.11 -17.60 -7.58
N TRP A 185 -39.80 -17.37 -7.63
CA TRP A 185 -39.22 -16.23 -8.34
C TRP A 185 -39.29 -16.46 -9.86
N ALA A 186 -39.53 -15.41 -10.63
CA ALA A 186 -39.57 -15.52 -12.09
C ALA A 186 -38.19 -15.76 -12.67
N ASP A 187 -38.09 -16.64 -13.70
CA ASP A 187 -36.82 -16.91 -14.43
C ASP A 187 -36.18 -15.63 -15.01
N THR A 188 -37.02 -14.62 -15.29
CA THR A 188 -36.57 -13.33 -15.82
C THR A 188 -36.03 -12.38 -14.76
N THR A 189 -36.12 -12.73 -13.47
CA THR A 189 -35.65 -11.86 -12.38
C THR A 189 -34.16 -11.63 -12.52
N PRO A 190 -33.70 -10.37 -12.50
CA PRO A 190 -32.26 -10.06 -12.54
C PRO A 190 -31.52 -10.57 -11.32
N ILE A 191 -30.27 -11.01 -11.55
CA ILE A 191 -29.32 -11.39 -10.53
C ILE A 191 -27.94 -10.84 -10.88
N ALA A 192 -27.26 -10.21 -9.93
CA ALA A 192 -25.86 -9.83 -10.02
C ALA A 192 -25.05 -10.68 -9.06
N LEU A 193 -23.98 -11.28 -9.56
CA LEU A 193 -23.07 -12.15 -8.81
C LEU A 193 -21.71 -11.46 -8.74
N THR A 194 -21.20 -11.21 -7.54
CA THR A 194 -19.92 -10.53 -7.34
C THR A 194 -18.98 -11.41 -6.52
N TRP A 195 -17.82 -11.73 -7.10
CA TRP A 195 -16.71 -12.42 -6.43
C TRP A 195 -15.66 -11.43 -5.96
N ASN A 196 -14.94 -11.77 -4.89
CA ASN A 196 -13.84 -10.98 -4.33
C ASN A 196 -14.21 -9.51 -4.12
N GLY A 197 -15.45 -9.26 -3.70
CA GLY A 197 -16.01 -7.91 -3.59
C GLY A 197 -15.12 -6.93 -2.85
N THR A 198 -15.09 -5.69 -3.32
CA THR A 198 -14.29 -4.56 -2.84
C THR A 198 -12.78 -4.66 -3.05
N THR A 199 -12.27 -5.79 -3.55
CA THR A 199 -10.85 -5.96 -3.87
C THR A 199 -10.56 -5.64 -5.34
N THR A 200 -9.30 -5.52 -5.69
CA THR A 200 -8.86 -5.33 -7.09
C THR A 200 -9.00 -6.58 -7.95
N ASP A 201 -9.41 -7.70 -7.36
CA ASP A 201 -9.80 -8.94 -8.03
C ASP A 201 -11.32 -9.10 -8.09
N GLN A 202 -12.09 -8.04 -7.76
CA GLN A 202 -13.54 -8.04 -7.88
C GLN A 202 -13.95 -8.36 -9.31
N HIS A 203 -14.99 -9.18 -9.43
CA HIS A 203 -15.60 -9.53 -10.71
C HIS A 203 -17.11 -9.67 -10.54
N THR A 204 -17.86 -8.89 -11.29
CA THR A 204 -19.33 -8.89 -11.24
C THR A 204 -19.91 -9.39 -12.56
N VAL A 205 -20.81 -10.35 -12.48
CA VAL A 205 -21.61 -10.86 -13.62
C VAL A 205 -23.07 -10.59 -13.37
N VAL A 206 -23.69 -9.85 -14.28
CA VAL A 206 -25.15 -9.62 -14.29
C VAL A 206 -25.82 -10.64 -15.22
N SER A 207 -26.89 -11.26 -14.74
CA SER A 207 -27.64 -12.30 -15.43
C SER A 207 -29.11 -12.27 -15.04
N ARG A 208 -29.86 -13.30 -15.43
CA ARG A 208 -31.24 -13.60 -14.98
C ARG A 208 -31.27 -14.98 -14.34
N LEU A 209 -32.17 -15.24 -13.40
CA LEU A 209 -32.21 -16.51 -12.69
C LEU A 209 -32.27 -17.72 -13.63
N GLY A 210 -33.01 -17.64 -14.75
CA GLY A 210 -33.11 -18.73 -15.72
C GLY A 210 -31.89 -18.90 -16.61
N SER A 211 -30.97 -17.92 -16.71
CA SER A 211 -29.82 -17.96 -17.63
C SER A 211 -28.46 -18.00 -16.94
N VAL A 212 -28.39 -17.97 -15.60
CA VAL A 212 -27.13 -17.90 -14.82
C VAL A 212 -26.06 -18.87 -15.32
N ALA A 213 -26.42 -20.15 -15.55
CA ALA A 213 -25.46 -21.16 -15.96
C ALA A 213 -24.83 -20.86 -17.34
N ALA A 214 -25.64 -20.37 -18.28
CA ALA A 214 -25.21 -20.04 -19.64
C ALA A 214 -24.34 -18.77 -19.63
N ASP A 215 -24.75 -17.74 -18.89
CA ASP A 215 -24.06 -16.44 -18.84
C ASP A 215 -22.72 -16.55 -18.12
N LEU A 216 -22.62 -17.30 -17.01
CA LEU A 216 -21.34 -17.59 -16.35
C LEU A 216 -20.37 -18.34 -17.27
N LYS A 217 -20.87 -19.29 -18.04
CA LYS A 217 -20.05 -20.01 -19.04
C LYS A 217 -19.57 -19.06 -20.14
N ALA A 218 -20.43 -18.17 -20.62
CA ALA A 218 -20.10 -17.15 -21.63
C ALA A 218 -19.06 -16.15 -21.09
N ALA A 219 -19.19 -15.73 -19.84
CA ALA A 219 -18.24 -14.87 -19.15
C ALA A 219 -16.89 -15.57 -18.85
N GLY A 220 -16.79 -16.88 -19.08
CA GLY A 220 -15.57 -17.66 -18.84
C GLY A 220 -15.31 -17.93 -17.35
N VAL A 221 -16.30 -17.71 -16.50
CA VAL A 221 -16.21 -18.01 -15.06
C VAL A 221 -16.28 -19.51 -14.85
N SER A 222 -15.22 -20.09 -14.34
CA SER A 222 -15.19 -21.52 -14.04
C SER A 222 -15.61 -21.74 -12.60
N MET A 223 -16.79 -22.31 -12.39
CA MET A 223 -17.33 -22.69 -11.08
C MET A 223 -16.41 -23.63 -10.27
N LEU A 224 -15.42 -24.26 -10.92
CA LEU A 224 -14.48 -25.21 -10.30
C LEU A 224 -13.13 -24.58 -9.94
N THR A 225 -12.82 -23.38 -10.43
CA THR A 225 -11.48 -22.78 -10.33
C THR A 225 -11.45 -21.39 -9.66
N GLU A 226 -12.59 -20.82 -9.33
CA GLU A 226 -12.69 -19.55 -8.62
C GLU A 226 -13.35 -19.75 -7.25
N PRO A 227 -12.59 -20.26 -6.25
CA PRO A 227 -13.06 -20.29 -4.88
C PRO A 227 -12.98 -18.87 -4.30
N GLY A 228 -14.09 -18.30 -3.97
CA GLY A 228 -14.15 -17.03 -3.28
C GLY A 228 -15.56 -16.74 -2.82
N PRO A 229 -15.72 -15.95 -1.75
CA PRO A 229 -17.05 -15.58 -1.29
C PRO A 229 -17.74 -14.81 -2.40
N ALA A 230 -18.74 -15.44 -3.02
CA ALA A 230 -19.65 -14.78 -3.92
C ALA A 230 -20.78 -14.15 -3.11
N LEU A 231 -21.18 -12.95 -3.52
CA LEU A 231 -22.39 -12.30 -3.06
C LEU A 231 -23.36 -12.22 -4.23
N ALA A 232 -24.63 -12.55 -4.00
CA ALA A 232 -25.66 -12.39 -5.00
C ALA A 232 -26.62 -11.27 -4.60
N VAL A 233 -26.95 -10.38 -5.54
CA VAL A 233 -28.04 -9.41 -5.44
C VAL A 233 -29.13 -9.82 -6.42
N ILE A 234 -30.35 -9.98 -5.95
CA ILE A 234 -31.50 -10.43 -6.74
C ILE A 234 -32.60 -9.34 -6.73
N GLY A 235 -33.19 -9.08 -7.87
CA GLY A 235 -34.22 -8.07 -8.08
C GLY A 235 -33.81 -7.01 -9.10
N GLU A 236 -34.67 -6.02 -9.35
CA GLU A 236 -34.44 -5.01 -10.40
C GLU A 236 -33.16 -4.20 -10.20
N ALA A 237 -32.74 -3.98 -8.96
CA ALA A 237 -31.50 -3.31 -8.63
C ALA A 237 -30.24 -4.01 -9.23
N ALA A 238 -30.29 -5.33 -9.39
CA ALA A 238 -29.19 -6.12 -9.96
C ALA A 238 -28.92 -5.82 -11.45
N ALA A 239 -29.93 -5.30 -12.17
CA ALA A 239 -29.81 -4.93 -13.57
C ALA A 239 -29.42 -3.46 -13.78
N HIS A 240 -29.10 -2.73 -12.70
CA HIS A 240 -28.73 -1.31 -12.81
C HIS A 240 -27.45 -1.13 -13.61
N GLU A 241 -27.51 -0.29 -14.63
CA GLU A 241 -26.36 0.06 -15.49
C GLU A 241 -25.88 1.49 -15.20
N GLY A 242 -24.61 1.76 -15.42
CA GLY A 242 -24.05 3.12 -15.37
C GLY A 242 -23.29 3.51 -14.10
N LEU A 243 -23.31 2.69 -13.04
CA LEU A 243 -22.55 2.94 -11.81
C LEU A 243 -21.34 2.00 -11.60
N ALA A 244 -20.84 1.36 -12.64
CA ALA A 244 -19.67 0.46 -12.54
C ALA A 244 -18.36 1.25 -12.34
N TRP A 245 -18.29 2.05 -11.28
CA TRP A 245 -17.18 2.99 -11.02
C TRP A 245 -15.87 2.32 -10.61
N PHE A 246 -15.94 1.15 -9.95
CA PHE A 246 -14.76 0.50 -9.36
C PHE A 246 -14.04 -0.38 -10.39
N GLU A 247 -14.75 -1.33 -11.02
CA GLU A 247 -14.20 -2.21 -12.06
C GLU A 247 -13.89 -1.48 -13.37
N SER A 248 -14.43 -0.26 -13.56
CA SER A 248 -14.15 0.59 -14.71
C SER A 248 -12.88 1.44 -14.57
N LYS A 249 -12.24 1.45 -13.40
CA LYS A 249 -10.98 2.19 -13.20
C LYS A 249 -9.94 1.79 -14.25
N PRO A 250 -9.16 2.75 -14.79
CA PRO A 250 -8.30 2.52 -15.95
C PRO A 250 -7.22 1.46 -15.75
N LEU A 251 -6.75 1.26 -14.51
CA LEU A 251 -5.74 0.25 -14.15
C LEU A 251 -6.32 -0.82 -13.21
N PHE A 252 -7.62 -1.06 -13.25
CA PHE A 252 -8.28 -2.01 -12.36
C PHE A 252 -7.61 -3.40 -12.40
N GLY A 253 -7.12 -3.85 -11.24
CA GLY A 253 -6.44 -5.12 -11.07
C GLY A 253 -5.07 -5.25 -11.75
N TRP A 254 -4.51 -4.17 -12.33
CA TRP A 254 -3.17 -4.21 -12.90
C TRP A 254 -2.11 -4.34 -11.81
N ARG A 255 -1.25 -5.33 -11.91
CA ARG A 255 -0.07 -5.46 -11.08
C ARG A 255 1.05 -4.60 -11.64
N VAL A 256 1.38 -3.53 -10.93
CA VAL A 256 2.33 -2.51 -11.40
C VAL A 256 3.61 -2.54 -10.57
N LEU A 257 4.73 -2.83 -11.21
CA LEU A 257 6.04 -2.85 -10.56
C LEU A 257 6.59 -1.44 -10.40
N VAL A 258 6.93 -1.06 -9.17
CA VAL A 258 7.49 0.25 -8.81
C VAL A 258 8.92 0.07 -8.29
N PRO A 259 9.97 0.23 -9.14
CA PRO A 259 11.36 -0.02 -8.78
C PRO A 259 11.98 1.17 -8.03
N ARG A 260 11.49 1.47 -6.83
CA ARG A 260 11.94 2.57 -5.96
C ARG A 260 12.05 2.11 -4.50
N THR A 261 12.76 2.90 -3.67
CA THR A 261 12.75 2.68 -2.21
C THR A 261 11.34 2.92 -1.66
N LYS A 262 11.01 2.29 -0.54
CA LYS A 262 9.68 2.37 0.08
C LYS A 262 9.23 3.82 0.31
N GLU A 263 10.12 4.68 0.80
CA GLU A 263 9.84 6.08 1.09
C GLU A 263 9.55 6.90 -0.18
N GLN A 264 10.24 6.60 -1.27
CA GLN A 264 10.06 7.28 -2.55
C GLN A 264 8.89 6.74 -3.37
N ALA A 265 8.44 5.51 -3.06
CA ALA A 265 7.37 4.85 -3.79
C ALA A 265 5.97 5.22 -3.26
N ALA A 266 5.85 5.62 -1.98
CA ALA A 266 4.56 5.75 -1.29
C ALA A 266 3.53 6.60 -2.06
N SER A 267 3.87 7.83 -2.44
CA SER A 267 2.94 8.72 -3.16
C SER A 267 2.59 8.21 -4.57
N LEU A 268 3.55 7.59 -5.26
CA LEU A 268 3.33 6.98 -6.58
C LEU A 268 2.43 5.75 -6.46
N SER A 269 2.68 4.90 -5.47
CA SER A 269 1.88 3.71 -5.19
C SER A 269 0.44 4.09 -4.81
N GLU A 270 0.25 5.12 -3.98
CA GLU A 270 -1.08 5.62 -3.62
C GLU A 270 -1.83 6.14 -4.85
N ARG A 271 -1.16 6.91 -5.71
CA ARG A 271 -1.74 7.37 -6.98
C ARG A 271 -2.13 6.22 -7.89
N LEU A 272 -1.31 5.18 -8.00
CA LEU A 272 -1.64 3.98 -8.78
C LEU A 272 -2.85 3.24 -8.20
N ARG A 273 -2.95 3.11 -6.86
CA ARG A 273 -4.14 2.52 -6.21
C ARG A 273 -5.40 3.31 -6.50
N SER A 274 -5.34 4.64 -6.57
CA SER A 274 -6.52 5.47 -6.92
C SER A 274 -7.06 5.14 -8.31
N TYR A 275 -6.20 4.70 -9.24
CA TYR A 275 -6.57 4.20 -10.57
C TYR A 275 -6.95 2.71 -10.60
N GLY A 276 -6.97 2.03 -9.45
CA GLY A 276 -7.34 0.61 -9.32
C GLY A 276 -6.18 -0.37 -9.49
N ALA A 277 -4.93 0.10 -9.58
CA ALA A 277 -3.77 -0.78 -9.68
C ALA A 277 -3.36 -1.39 -8.33
N VAL A 278 -2.62 -2.50 -8.41
CA VAL A 278 -1.90 -3.16 -7.31
C VAL A 278 -0.40 -2.88 -7.44
N PRO A 279 0.13 -1.82 -6.83
CA PRO A 279 1.55 -1.53 -6.91
C PRO A 279 2.37 -2.54 -6.10
N GLN A 280 3.44 -3.03 -6.71
CA GLN A 280 4.45 -3.87 -6.08
C GLN A 280 5.76 -3.10 -6.01
N GLU A 281 6.14 -2.65 -4.83
CA GLU A 281 7.38 -1.93 -4.61
C GLU A 281 8.56 -2.91 -4.58
N VAL A 282 9.59 -2.60 -5.38
CA VAL A 282 10.83 -3.36 -5.44
C VAL A 282 11.99 -2.38 -5.33
N PRO A 283 12.61 -2.23 -4.15
CA PRO A 283 13.79 -1.40 -4.00
C PRO A 283 14.89 -1.83 -4.95
N THR A 284 15.44 -0.90 -5.71
CA THR A 284 16.56 -1.15 -6.64
C THR A 284 17.89 -0.63 -6.12
N ILE A 285 17.84 0.20 -5.09
CA ILE A 285 18.99 0.68 -4.32
C ILE A 285 18.72 0.48 -2.84
N ALA A 286 19.78 0.35 -2.08
CA ALA A 286 19.79 0.40 -0.63
C ALA A 286 20.75 1.50 -0.17
N VAL A 287 20.38 2.14 0.92
CA VAL A 287 21.24 3.11 1.63
C VAL A 287 21.90 2.36 2.78
N GLU A 288 23.21 2.35 2.77
CA GLU A 288 24.01 1.69 3.81
C GLU A 288 24.89 2.71 4.54
N PRO A 289 25.27 2.43 5.80
CA PRO A 289 26.25 3.24 6.52
C PRO A 289 27.57 3.38 5.74
N PRO A 290 28.33 4.45 5.97
CA PRO A 290 29.65 4.62 5.35
C PRO A 290 30.62 3.52 5.78
N ARG A 291 31.59 3.19 4.90
CA ARG A 291 32.64 2.21 5.24
C ARG A 291 33.54 2.67 6.39
N THR A 292 33.63 3.98 6.58
CA THR A 292 34.48 4.64 7.58
C THR A 292 33.62 5.50 8.51
N PRO A 293 32.88 4.89 9.47
CA PRO A 293 31.97 5.61 10.38
C PRO A 293 32.67 6.72 11.18
N GLN A 294 33.96 6.58 11.42
CA GLN A 294 34.77 7.52 12.21
C GLN A 294 34.83 8.93 11.59
N GLN A 295 34.66 9.05 10.27
CA GLN A 295 34.59 10.38 9.63
C GLN A 295 33.32 11.11 10.05
N MET A 296 32.20 10.41 10.01
CA MET A 296 30.89 10.93 10.42
C MET A 296 30.86 11.25 11.92
N GLU A 297 31.50 10.41 12.75
CA GLU A 297 31.64 10.65 14.20
C GLU A 297 32.38 11.94 14.49
N ARG A 298 33.52 12.17 13.79
CA ARG A 298 34.31 13.41 13.91
C ARG A 298 33.54 14.63 13.43
N ALA A 299 32.76 14.47 12.35
CA ALA A 299 31.91 15.54 11.81
C ALA A 299 30.82 15.94 12.80
N VAL A 300 30.10 14.97 13.36
CA VAL A 300 29.05 15.21 14.38
C VAL A 300 29.65 15.86 15.64
N LYS A 301 30.81 15.38 16.10
CA LYS A 301 31.52 16.02 17.21
C LYS A 301 31.93 17.47 16.86
N GLY A 302 32.41 17.70 15.65
CA GLY A 302 32.73 19.04 15.15
C GLY A 302 31.53 19.97 15.09
N LEU A 303 30.37 19.45 14.68
CA LEU A 303 29.09 20.16 14.65
C LEU A 303 28.72 20.69 16.06
N VAL A 304 28.73 19.78 17.05
CA VAL A 304 28.36 20.11 18.45
C VAL A 304 29.38 21.06 19.12
N THR A 305 30.64 21.00 18.72
CA THR A 305 31.70 21.84 19.30
C THR A 305 31.89 23.16 18.54
N GLY A 306 31.05 23.50 17.58
CA GLY A 306 31.06 24.78 16.86
C GLY A 306 32.23 24.88 15.85
N ARG A 307 32.61 23.79 15.21
CA ARG A 307 33.72 23.74 14.22
C ARG A 307 33.27 24.30 12.85
N TYR A 308 31.97 24.34 12.55
CA TYR A 308 31.45 24.68 11.25
C TYR A 308 30.54 25.92 11.32
N GLN A 309 30.64 26.78 10.31
CA GLN A 309 29.71 27.90 10.10
C GLN A 309 28.42 27.41 9.41
N TRP A 310 28.59 26.47 8.47
CA TRP A 310 27.50 25.91 7.69
C TRP A 310 27.52 24.39 7.68
N ILE A 311 26.33 23.83 7.53
CA ILE A 311 26.13 22.46 7.08
C ILE A 311 25.21 22.46 5.88
N ALA A 312 25.58 21.73 4.79
CA ALA A 312 24.77 21.67 3.58
C ALA A 312 24.32 20.25 3.26
N PHE A 313 23.02 20.08 3.15
CA PHE A 313 22.38 18.82 2.82
C PHE A 313 21.98 18.77 1.35
N THR A 314 22.57 17.84 0.61
CA THR A 314 22.29 17.62 -0.82
C THR A 314 21.28 16.49 -1.06
N SER A 315 20.72 15.88 -0.01
CA SER A 315 19.69 14.84 -0.10
C SER A 315 18.98 14.58 1.22
N VAL A 316 17.76 14.05 1.15
CA VAL A 316 17.00 13.54 2.31
C VAL A 316 17.77 12.45 3.06
N ASN A 317 18.52 11.58 2.34
CA ASN A 317 19.30 10.52 2.97
C ASN A 317 20.46 11.06 3.81
N ALA A 318 21.06 12.18 3.42
CA ALA A 318 22.07 12.85 4.22
C ALA A 318 21.48 13.42 5.53
N VAL A 319 20.29 14.01 5.46
CA VAL A 319 19.56 14.48 6.67
C VAL A 319 19.30 13.31 7.61
N ARG A 320 18.79 12.18 7.07
CA ARG A 320 18.53 10.97 7.85
C ARG A 320 19.78 10.43 8.51
N ALA A 321 20.87 10.28 7.75
CA ALA A 321 22.14 9.74 8.27
C ALA A 321 22.73 10.60 9.40
N VAL A 322 22.66 11.93 9.28
CA VAL A 322 23.11 12.85 10.35
C VAL A 322 22.18 12.74 11.56
N ARG A 323 20.86 12.71 11.35
CA ARG A 323 19.89 12.55 12.41
C ARG A 323 20.07 11.25 13.19
N GLU A 324 20.17 10.10 12.50
CA GLU A 324 20.40 8.79 13.12
C GLU A 324 21.69 8.79 13.97
N LYS A 325 22.76 9.45 13.45
CA LYS A 325 24.01 9.54 14.19
C LYS A 325 23.93 10.46 15.41
N LEU A 326 23.15 11.54 15.36
CA LEU A 326 22.86 12.38 16.51
C LEU A 326 22.06 11.63 17.56
N GLU A 327 21.00 10.92 17.16
CA GLU A 327 20.15 10.11 18.04
C GLU A 327 20.96 8.99 18.73
N GLU A 328 21.93 8.36 18.04
CA GLU A 328 22.84 7.36 18.60
C GLU A 328 23.66 7.94 19.78
N TYR A 329 24.00 9.23 19.72
CA TYR A 329 24.69 9.93 20.81
C TYR A 329 23.77 10.60 21.84
N GLY A 330 22.45 10.38 21.74
CA GLY A 330 21.46 11.03 22.60
C GLY A 330 21.31 12.53 22.34
N LEU A 331 21.65 12.98 21.13
CA LEU A 331 21.55 14.37 20.67
C LEU A 331 20.31 14.56 19.82
N ASP A 332 19.88 15.82 19.68
CA ASP A 332 18.72 16.22 18.88
C ASP A 332 19.01 17.47 18.03
N ALA A 333 17.99 18.10 17.47
CA ALA A 333 18.12 19.29 16.62
C ALA A 333 18.88 20.46 17.27
N ARG A 334 19.02 20.50 18.59
CA ARG A 334 19.81 21.51 19.32
C ARG A 334 21.29 21.43 18.98
N ALA A 335 21.77 20.31 18.44
CA ALA A 335 23.13 20.15 17.94
C ALA A 335 23.48 21.12 16.79
N PHE A 336 22.47 21.70 16.15
CA PHE A 336 22.64 22.71 15.09
C PHE A 336 22.66 24.16 15.59
N ALA A 337 22.62 24.37 16.90
CA ALA A 337 22.62 25.73 17.45
C ALA A 337 23.89 26.50 17.04
N GLY A 338 23.69 27.65 16.40
CA GLY A 338 24.78 28.51 15.91
C GLY A 338 25.37 28.10 14.56
N VAL A 339 24.87 27.05 13.92
CA VAL A 339 25.29 26.62 12.58
C VAL A 339 24.19 26.95 11.57
N LYS A 340 24.54 27.61 10.48
CA LYS A 340 23.64 27.88 9.35
C LYS A 340 23.43 26.58 8.55
N VAL A 341 22.19 26.34 8.12
CA VAL A 341 21.78 25.09 7.44
C VAL A 341 21.35 25.38 6.03
N ALA A 342 21.93 24.68 5.05
CA ALA A 342 21.54 24.77 3.66
C ALA A 342 20.93 23.45 3.18
N ALA A 343 19.89 23.55 2.33
CA ALA A 343 19.24 22.41 1.68
C ALA A 343 19.22 22.60 0.17
N VAL A 344 19.49 21.52 -0.57
CA VAL A 344 19.54 21.53 -2.05
C VAL A 344 18.18 21.83 -2.70
N GLY A 345 17.08 21.64 -1.99
CA GLY A 345 15.73 21.86 -2.51
C GLY A 345 14.64 21.54 -1.47
N GLU A 346 13.40 21.73 -1.87
CA GLU A 346 12.22 21.65 -1.00
C GLU A 346 12.05 20.32 -0.27
N GLN A 347 12.33 19.18 -0.91
CA GLN A 347 12.22 17.87 -0.27
C GLN A 347 13.22 17.70 0.89
N THR A 348 14.45 18.19 0.69
CA THR A 348 15.48 18.15 1.73
C THR A 348 15.15 19.14 2.85
N ALA A 349 14.62 20.32 2.50
CA ALA A 349 14.14 21.32 3.45
C ALA A 349 12.97 20.79 4.30
N ALA A 350 12.02 20.07 3.68
CA ALA A 350 10.92 19.43 4.39
C ALA A 350 11.40 18.33 5.36
N ALA A 351 12.42 17.54 4.97
CA ALA A 351 13.03 16.54 5.85
C ALA A 351 13.72 17.17 7.07
N LEU A 352 14.38 18.30 6.88
CA LEU A 352 14.95 19.12 7.98
C LEU A 352 13.85 19.69 8.88
N GLY A 353 12.74 20.18 8.28
CA GLY A 353 11.56 20.65 9.01
C GLY A 353 10.95 19.57 9.90
N GLY A 354 10.89 18.32 9.41
CA GLY A 354 10.48 17.16 10.20
C GLY A 354 11.43 16.80 11.36
N PHE A 355 12.66 17.30 11.30
CA PHE A 355 13.64 17.22 12.40
C PHE A 355 13.64 18.47 13.30
N GLY A 356 12.78 19.44 13.02
CA GLY A 356 12.68 20.71 13.77
C GLY A 356 13.67 21.79 13.34
N ILE A 357 14.28 21.67 12.14
CA ILE A 357 15.29 22.59 11.61
C ILE A 357 14.71 23.31 10.39
N LYS A 358 14.71 24.65 10.42
CA LYS A 358 14.40 25.47 9.25
C LYS A 358 15.74 25.80 8.55
N PRO A 359 15.93 25.44 7.28
CA PRO A 359 17.15 25.83 6.56
C PRO A 359 17.24 27.32 6.33
N ASP A 360 18.45 27.88 6.40
CA ASP A 360 18.78 29.28 6.15
C ASP A 360 18.93 29.55 4.65
N LEU A 361 19.32 28.54 3.86
CA LEU A 361 19.53 28.64 2.43
C LEU A 361 18.87 27.47 1.69
N VAL A 362 17.95 27.80 0.78
CA VAL A 362 17.36 26.90 -0.22
C VAL A 362 17.36 27.65 -1.55
N PRO A 363 17.89 27.11 -2.65
CA PRO A 363 17.90 27.79 -3.94
C PRO A 363 16.46 27.97 -4.48
N GLU A 364 16.12 29.18 -4.91
CA GLU A 364 14.80 29.52 -5.47
C GLU A 364 14.59 28.96 -6.89
N GLY A 365 15.66 28.65 -7.60
CA GLY A 365 15.64 28.19 -8.99
C GLY A 365 15.86 26.68 -9.14
N GLN A 366 16.98 26.31 -9.73
CA GLN A 366 17.34 24.91 -9.95
C GLN A 366 17.66 24.20 -8.64
N GLN A 367 16.83 23.22 -8.26
CA GLN A 367 17.02 22.42 -7.06
C GLN A 367 18.05 21.29 -7.30
N SER A 368 19.31 21.68 -7.41
CA SER A 368 20.46 20.80 -7.64
C SER A 368 21.70 21.30 -6.89
N SER A 369 22.76 20.51 -6.89
CA SER A 369 24.05 20.91 -6.30
C SER A 369 24.60 22.18 -6.96
N GLU A 370 24.39 22.34 -8.29
CA GLU A 370 24.77 23.53 -9.05
C GLU A 370 23.91 24.74 -8.65
N GLY A 371 22.59 24.56 -8.48
CA GLY A 371 21.69 25.64 -8.03
C GLY A 371 22.04 26.10 -6.62
N LEU A 372 22.35 25.17 -5.70
CA LEU A 372 22.81 25.48 -4.36
C LEU A 372 24.15 26.21 -4.38
N ALA A 373 25.09 25.77 -5.22
CA ALA A 373 26.38 26.41 -5.40
C ALA A 373 26.26 27.83 -5.96
N ALA A 374 25.32 28.08 -6.86
CA ALA A 374 25.05 29.40 -7.41
C ALA A 374 24.43 30.39 -6.39
N ALA A 375 23.60 29.86 -5.49
CA ALA A 375 22.96 30.65 -4.43
C ALA A 375 23.83 30.87 -3.19
N TRP A 376 25.02 30.22 -3.12
CA TRP A 376 25.86 30.26 -1.92
C TRP A 376 26.54 31.62 -1.74
N PRO A 377 26.52 32.24 -0.53
CA PRO A 377 27.19 33.51 -0.28
C PRO A 377 28.73 33.31 -0.24
N PRO A 378 29.53 34.32 -0.67
CA PRO A 378 30.97 34.31 -0.45
C PRO A 378 31.30 34.35 1.05
N TYR A 379 32.44 33.82 1.42
CA TYR A 379 32.97 33.93 2.79
C TYR A 379 33.33 35.38 3.08
N ASP A 380 32.92 35.87 4.24
CA ASP A 380 33.23 37.21 4.75
C ASP A 380 33.91 37.07 6.10
N ASP A 381 35.22 37.42 6.18
CA ASP A 381 36.04 37.24 7.38
C ASP A 381 35.63 38.14 8.56
N VAL A 382 34.77 39.13 8.33
CA VAL A 382 34.19 40.01 9.37
C VAL A 382 32.90 39.46 9.93
N LEU A 383 32.03 38.88 9.05
CA LEU A 383 30.69 38.40 9.41
C LEU A 383 30.64 36.93 9.75
N ASP A 384 31.56 36.12 9.19
CA ASP A 384 31.60 34.69 9.37
C ASP A 384 32.85 34.29 10.22
N PRO A 385 32.69 34.00 11.52
CA PRO A 385 33.82 33.70 12.41
C PRO A 385 34.54 32.40 12.05
N ILE A 386 33.94 31.53 11.22
CA ILE A 386 34.48 30.23 10.83
C ILE A 386 34.26 30.05 9.32
N ASN A 387 35.36 29.73 8.58
CA ASN A 387 35.28 29.52 7.14
C ASN A 387 34.92 28.06 6.72
N ARG A 388 34.38 27.25 7.62
CA ARG A 388 34.16 25.81 7.39
C ARG A 388 32.71 25.46 7.12
N VAL A 389 32.52 24.64 6.08
CA VAL A 389 31.23 24.06 5.67
C VAL A 389 31.30 22.55 5.76
N LEU A 390 30.41 21.93 6.53
CA LEU A 390 30.25 20.48 6.56
C LEU A 390 29.32 20.03 5.43
N LEU A 391 29.77 19.05 4.63
CA LEU A 391 29.02 18.45 3.53
C LEU A 391 28.80 16.94 3.77
N PRO A 392 27.76 16.55 4.53
CA PRO A 392 27.39 15.14 4.63
C PRO A 392 26.69 14.71 3.34
N ARG A 393 27.25 13.75 2.59
CA ARG A 393 26.70 13.32 1.29
C ARG A 393 26.97 11.84 0.98
N ALA A 394 26.49 11.37 -0.17
CA ALA A 394 26.74 10.02 -0.66
C ALA A 394 28.20 9.84 -1.07
N ASP A 395 28.67 8.59 -1.07
CA ASP A 395 30.02 8.20 -1.53
C ASP A 395 30.29 8.48 -3.03
N ILE A 396 29.24 8.71 -3.83
CA ILE A 396 29.31 8.98 -5.29
C ILE A 396 28.81 10.39 -5.63
N ALA A 397 29.01 11.38 -4.78
CA ALA A 397 28.60 12.75 -5.03
C ALA A 397 29.56 13.48 -5.99
N THR A 398 29.03 14.46 -6.75
CA THR A 398 29.83 15.30 -7.66
C THR A 398 30.64 16.35 -6.89
N GLU A 399 31.82 16.71 -7.41
CA GLU A 399 32.70 17.69 -6.77
C GLU A 399 32.34 19.17 -7.05
N ALA A 400 31.34 19.41 -7.89
CA ALA A 400 30.97 20.77 -8.34
C ALA A 400 30.67 21.73 -7.19
N LEU A 401 29.93 21.28 -6.15
CA LEU A 401 29.62 22.11 -4.98
C LEU A 401 30.89 22.41 -4.16
N VAL A 402 31.76 21.43 -3.94
CA VAL A 402 33.02 21.60 -3.20
C VAL A 402 33.92 22.62 -3.91
N ALA A 403 34.09 22.47 -5.24
CA ALA A 403 34.87 23.40 -6.03
C ALA A 403 34.35 24.85 -5.92
N ARG A 404 33.03 25.01 -6.04
CA ARG A 404 32.41 26.34 -5.95
C ARG A 404 32.54 26.97 -4.56
N LEU A 405 32.36 26.18 -3.49
CA LEU A 405 32.58 26.67 -2.12
C LEU A 405 34.01 27.13 -1.92
N THR A 406 34.97 26.41 -2.45
CA THR A 406 36.41 26.77 -2.38
C THR A 406 36.66 28.08 -3.14
N GLU A 407 36.11 28.28 -4.33
CA GLU A 407 36.19 29.55 -5.08
C GLU A 407 35.62 30.74 -4.30
N LEU A 408 34.58 30.49 -3.49
CA LEU A 408 33.94 31.50 -2.65
C LEU A 408 34.67 31.73 -1.30
N GLY A 409 35.83 31.09 -1.06
CA GLY A 409 36.64 31.26 0.14
C GLY A 409 36.29 30.33 1.30
N TRP A 410 35.35 29.38 1.12
CA TRP A 410 34.98 28.42 2.15
C TRP A 410 35.87 27.18 2.13
N GLU A 411 36.17 26.63 3.30
CA GLU A 411 36.81 25.31 3.48
C GLU A 411 35.72 24.22 3.61
N ALA A 412 35.48 23.47 2.53
CA ALA A 412 34.47 22.42 2.51
C ALA A 412 35.04 21.11 3.11
N GLU A 413 34.45 20.64 4.20
CA GLU A 413 34.71 19.30 4.75
C GLU A 413 33.71 18.31 4.23
N ASP A 414 34.12 17.53 3.21
CA ASP A 414 33.30 16.49 2.59
C ASP A 414 33.33 15.22 3.41
N VAL A 415 32.16 14.74 3.83
CA VAL A 415 32.04 13.55 4.67
C VAL A 415 31.02 12.58 4.05
N THR A 416 31.48 11.36 3.80
CA THR A 416 30.57 10.29 3.38
C THR A 416 29.63 9.94 4.53
N ALA A 417 28.38 10.39 4.43
CA ALA A 417 27.33 10.14 5.40
C ALA A 417 26.65 8.78 5.19
N TYR A 418 26.54 8.35 3.93
CA TYR A 418 25.93 7.09 3.54
C TYR A 418 26.49 6.61 2.20
N ARG A 419 26.24 5.34 1.88
CA ARG A 419 26.57 4.74 0.59
C ARG A 419 25.29 4.32 -0.11
N THR A 420 25.22 4.60 -1.40
CA THR A 420 24.16 4.07 -2.26
C THR A 420 24.66 2.79 -2.93
N VAL A 421 24.14 1.66 -2.53
CA VAL A 421 24.47 0.36 -3.10
C VAL A 421 23.29 -0.20 -3.87
N ARG A 422 23.56 -1.16 -4.76
CA ARG A 422 22.49 -1.92 -5.40
C ARG A 422 21.77 -2.74 -4.35
N ALA A 423 20.42 -2.71 -4.34
CA ALA A 423 19.63 -3.51 -3.42
C ALA A 423 19.83 -5.01 -3.65
N ALA A 424 19.57 -5.80 -2.62
CA ALA A 424 19.48 -7.25 -2.76
C ALA A 424 18.42 -7.66 -3.79
N PRO A 425 18.60 -8.78 -4.49
CA PRO A 425 17.58 -9.29 -5.39
C PRO A 425 16.25 -9.52 -4.66
N PRO A 426 15.11 -9.15 -5.25
CA PRO A 426 13.81 -9.40 -4.64
C PRO A 426 13.56 -10.91 -4.47
N PRO A 427 12.58 -11.32 -3.64
CA PRO A 427 12.22 -12.71 -3.43
C PRO A 427 12.01 -13.48 -4.73
N ALA A 428 12.32 -14.78 -4.75
CA ALA A 428 12.23 -15.61 -5.95
C ALA A 428 10.88 -15.51 -6.69
N PRO A 429 9.71 -15.57 -6.00
CA PRO A 429 8.41 -15.43 -6.68
C PRO A 429 8.26 -14.11 -7.43
N VAL A 430 8.79 -13.00 -6.90
CA VAL A 430 8.75 -11.68 -7.56
C VAL A 430 9.64 -11.68 -8.81
N ARG A 431 10.85 -12.24 -8.72
CA ARG A 431 11.76 -12.35 -9.88
C ARG A 431 11.17 -13.22 -11.00
N GLU A 432 10.53 -14.32 -10.63
CA GLU A 432 9.84 -15.19 -11.57
C GLU A 432 8.65 -14.48 -12.22
N ALA A 433 7.87 -13.72 -11.46
CA ALA A 433 6.79 -12.90 -11.98
C ALA A 433 7.29 -11.82 -12.96
N ILE A 434 8.41 -11.15 -12.66
CA ILE A 434 9.03 -10.16 -13.57
C ILE A 434 9.38 -10.80 -14.92
N LYS A 435 10.12 -11.91 -14.90
CA LYS A 435 10.57 -12.62 -16.11
C LYS A 435 9.43 -13.35 -16.81
N GLY A 436 8.46 -13.82 -16.03
CA GLY A 436 7.35 -14.65 -16.45
C GLY A 436 6.13 -13.90 -16.97
N GLY A 437 6.10 -12.56 -16.95
CA GLY A 437 4.95 -11.76 -17.40
C GLY A 437 3.82 -11.74 -16.37
N GLY A 438 4.14 -11.83 -15.08
CA GLY A 438 3.18 -11.70 -13.98
C GLY A 438 2.90 -10.26 -13.56
N PHE A 439 3.52 -9.29 -14.23
CA PHE A 439 3.25 -7.86 -14.07
C PHE A 439 2.66 -7.27 -15.32
N ASP A 440 1.69 -6.37 -15.17
CA ASP A 440 1.03 -5.67 -16.26
C ASP A 440 1.83 -4.46 -16.72
N ALA A 441 2.48 -3.76 -15.78
CA ALA A 441 3.33 -2.63 -16.11
C ALA A 441 4.53 -2.53 -15.17
N VAL A 442 5.56 -1.76 -15.60
CA VAL A 442 6.66 -1.29 -14.76
C VAL A 442 6.90 0.20 -15.02
N LEU A 443 7.09 0.99 -13.93
CA LEU A 443 7.33 2.42 -14.01
C LEU A 443 8.79 2.77 -13.72
N PHE A 444 9.53 3.22 -14.70
CA PHE A 444 10.91 3.66 -14.54
C PHE A 444 10.99 5.19 -14.38
N THR A 445 11.39 5.64 -13.22
CA THR A 445 11.51 7.05 -12.88
C THR A 445 12.91 7.62 -13.08
N SER A 446 13.86 6.82 -13.59
CA SER A 446 15.21 7.23 -13.98
C SER A 446 15.93 6.12 -14.74
N SER A 447 16.99 6.49 -15.48
CA SER A 447 17.89 5.53 -16.13
C SER A 447 18.55 4.55 -15.15
N SER A 448 18.83 4.98 -13.92
CA SER A 448 19.41 4.11 -12.89
C SER A 448 18.43 3.03 -12.43
N THR A 449 17.13 3.34 -12.34
CA THR A 449 16.11 2.34 -11.96
C THR A 449 15.98 1.23 -13.02
N VAL A 450 16.14 1.56 -14.30
CA VAL A 450 16.19 0.56 -15.39
C VAL A 450 17.37 -0.39 -15.21
N ARG A 451 18.60 0.18 -15.12
CA ARG A 451 19.84 -0.60 -14.96
C ARG A 451 19.82 -1.48 -13.72
N ASN A 452 19.39 -0.90 -12.61
CA ASN A 452 19.38 -1.59 -11.32
C ASN A 452 18.35 -2.72 -11.29
N LEU A 453 17.10 -2.48 -11.73
CA LEU A 453 16.07 -3.52 -11.75
C LEU A 453 16.51 -4.72 -12.59
N ILE A 454 17.01 -4.47 -13.81
CA ILE A 454 17.49 -5.53 -14.69
C ILE A 454 18.64 -6.31 -14.05
N GLY A 455 19.53 -5.60 -13.34
CA GLY A 455 20.67 -6.21 -12.66
C GLY A 455 20.31 -7.10 -11.48
N ILE A 456 19.23 -6.80 -10.73
CA ILE A 456 18.83 -7.57 -9.53
C ILE A 456 17.72 -8.57 -9.78
N ALA A 457 16.86 -8.35 -10.79
CA ALA A 457 15.66 -9.14 -11.02
C ALA A 457 15.56 -9.73 -12.43
N GLY A 458 16.36 -9.23 -13.36
CA GLY A 458 16.30 -9.58 -14.76
C GLY A 458 15.34 -8.70 -15.56
N LYS A 459 15.29 -8.93 -16.87
CA LYS A 459 14.49 -8.15 -17.82
C LYS A 459 13.00 -8.44 -17.65
N PRO A 460 12.13 -7.40 -17.58
CA PRO A 460 10.69 -7.57 -17.63
C PRO A 460 10.24 -8.31 -18.91
N HIS A 461 9.19 -9.09 -18.79
CA HIS A 461 8.66 -9.87 -19.90
C HIS A 461 8.07 -8.94 -20.99
N ALA A 462 8.08 -9.40 -22.25
CA ALA A 462 7.61 -8.61 -23.41
C ALA A 462 6.12 -8.20 -23.35
N VAL A 463 5.28 -8.85 -22.53
CA VAL A 463 3.88 -8.48 -22.33
C VAL A 463 3.71 -7.33 -21.33
N THR A 464 4.71 -7.09 -20.47
CA THR A 464 4.68 -6.03 -19.47
C THR A 464 4.83 -4.67 -20.13
N ALA A 465 3.90 -3.75 -19.91
CA ALA A 465 3.99 -2.40 -20.42
C ALA A 465 5.13 -1.63 -19.72
N ILE A 466 5.98 -0.99 -20.51
CA ILE A 466 7.12 -0.21 -20.01
C ILE A 466 6.76 1.27 -20.01
N ALA A 467 6.64 1.85 -18.82
CA ALA A 467 6.38 3.27 -18.62
C ALA A 467 7.64 3.99 -18.11
N VAL A 468 7.99 5.11 -18.73
CA VAL A 468 9.22 5.87 -18.43
C VAL A 468 8.93 7.35 -18.18
N ILE A 469 9.69 7.94 -17.26
CA ILE A 469 9.48 9.34 -16.84
C ILE A 469 9.89 10.37 -17.91
N GLY A 470 10.73 9.99 -18.86
CA GLY A 470 11.20 10.93 -19.88
C GLY A 470 12.20 10.32 -20.86
N PRO A 471 12.69 11.12 -21.84
CA PRO A 471 13.47 10.63 -22.99
C PRO A 471 14.77 9.92 -22.62
N GLN A 472 15.52 10.42 -21.64
CA GLN A 472 16.78 9.80 -21.20
C GLN A 472 16.56 8.40 -20.61
N THR A 473 15.46 8.22 -19.87
CA THR A 473 15.07 6.91 -19.33
C THR A 473 14.59 5.98 -20.43
N ALA A 474 13.89 6.53 -21.44
CA ALA A 474 13.46 5.79 -22.63
C ALA A 474 14.66 5.26 -23.43
N GLN A 475 15.67 6.10 -23.66
CA GLN A 475 16.90 5.70 -24.33
C GLN A 475 17.59 4.55 -23.58
N THR A 476 17.74 4.66 -22.25
CA THR A 476 18.32 3.59 -21.42
C THR A 476 17.47 2.31 -21.50
N ALA A 477 16.15 2.40 -21.46
CA ALA A 477 15.27 1.23 -21.61
C ALA A 477 15.49 0.54 -22.97
N ALA A 478 15.61 1.32 -24.05
CA ALA A 478 15.90 0.81 -25.41
C ALA A 478 17.27 0.14 -25.50
N GLU A 479 18.32 0.69 -24.88
CA GLU A 479 19.66 0.09 -24.81
C GLU A 479 19.63 -1.32 -24.17
N TYR A 480 18.75 -1.53 -23.19
CA TYR A 480 18.49 -2.84 -22.59
C TYR A 480 17.48 -3.68 -23.38
N GLY A 481 17.04 -3.21 -24.56
CA GLY A 481 16.10 -3.90 -25.45
C GLY A 481 14.70 -4.01 -24.84
N LEU A 482 14.25 -3.03 -24.09
CA LEU A 482 12.86 -2.86 -23.64
C LEU A 482 12.13 -1.97 -24.66
N ARG A 483 10.90 -2.36 -25.02
CA ARG A 483 10.01 -1.51 -25.81
C ARG A 483 9.30 -0.56 -24.84
N VAL A 484 9.47 0.74 -25.02
CA VAL A 484 8.74 1.75 -24.26
C VAL A 484 7.32 1.89 -24.81
N ASP A 485 6.32 1.68 -23.96
CA ASP A 485 4.91 1.78 -24.33
C ASP A 485 4.30 3.12 -23.90
N VAL A 486 4.81 3.69 -22.80
CA VAL A 486 4.29 4.93 -22.20
C VAL A 486 5.47 5.84 -21.81
N MET A 487 5.37 7.12 -22.15
CA MET A 487 6.29 8.15 -21.69
C MET A 487 5.51 9.30 -21.05
N ALA A 488 5.91 9.72 -19.85
CA ALA A 488 5.26 10.83 -19.18
C ALA A 488 5.44 12.15 -19.97
N PRO A 489 4.41 13.00 -20.09
CA PRO A 489 4.50 14.28 -20.78
C PRO A 489 5.35 15.31 -20.01
N LYS A 490 5.55 15.10 -18.72
CA LYS A 490 6.40 15.91 -17.83
C LYS A 490 7.20 14.96 -16.92
N PRO A 491 8.45 15.33 -16.54
CA PRO A 491 9.31 14.46 -15.74
C PRO A 491 8.88 14.44 -14.24
N SER A 492 7.67 13.97 -13.96
CA SER A 492 7.16 13.80 -12.61
C SER A 492 6.53 12.41 -12.41
N ALA A 493 6.60 11.88 -11.20
CA ALA A 493 6.02 10.58 -10.84
C ALA A 493 4.49 10.59 -11.01
N THR A 494 3.83 11.71 -10.71
CA THR A 494 2.39 11.91 -10.89
C THR A 494 2.02 11.81 -12.37
N ALA A 495 2.69 12.57 -13.24
CA ALA A 495 2.43 12.53 -14.68
C ALA A 495 2.72 11.16 -15.30
N LEU A 496 3.68 10.39 -14.74
CA LEU A 496 3.97 9.03 -15.18
C LEU A 496 2.82 8.07 -14.83
N ALA A 497 2.25 8.19 -13.63
CA ALA A 497 1.09 7.38 -13.23
C ALA A 497 -0.15 7.73 -14.06
N GLU A 498 -0.38 9.02 -14.33
CA GLU A 498 -1.47 9.52 -15.19
C GLU A 498 -1.34 8.97 -16.61
N ALA A 499 -0.16 9.08 -17.24
CA ALA A 499 0.08 8.56 -18.57
C ALA A 499 -0.12 7.02 -18.66
N LEU A 500 0.25 6.27 -17.60
CA LEU A 500 -0.05 4.84 -17.54
C LEU A 500 -1.56 4.58 -17.43
N ALA A 501 -2.28 5.38 -16.66
CA ALA A 501 -3.74 5.26 -16.52
C ALA A 501 -4.44 5.56 -17.86
N GLU A 502 -4.04 6.60 -18.58
CA GLU A 502 -4.53 6.91 -19.93
C GLU A 502 -4.27 5.76 -20.91
N HIS A 503 -3.09 5.16 -20.85
CA HIS A 503 -2.76 3.99 -21.67
C HIS A 503 -3.67 2.79 -21.33
N GLY A 504 -3.93 2.53 -20.04
CA GLY A 504 -4.86 1.48 -19.62
C GLY A 504 -6.29 1.73 -20.09
N ALA A 505 -6.78 2.98 -19.99
CA ALA A 505 -8.09 3.40 -20.50
C ALA A 505 -8.18 3.16 -22.02
N SER A 506 -7.18 3.59 -22.80
CA SER A 506 -7.15 3.41 -24.26
C SER A 506 -7.18 1.93 -24.66
N LEU A 507 -6.47 1.06 -23.92
CA LEU A 507 -6.50 -0.39 -24.17
C LEU A 507 -7.88 -1.00 -23.87
N ARG A 508 -8.55 -0.51 -22.85
CA ARG A 508 -9.91 -0.93 -22.48
C ARG A 508 -10.91 -0.49 -23.54
N GLU A 509 -10.89 0.78 -23.94
CA GLU A 509 -11.76 1.35 -24.97
C GLU A 509 -11.59 0.62 -26.31
N ALA A 510 -10.36 0.35 -26.71
CA ALA A 510 -10.06 -0.39 -27.93
C ALA A 510 -10.63 -1.81 -27.90
N ALA A 511 -10.54 -2.51 -26.76
CA ALA A 511 -11.11 -3.85 -26.59
C ALA A 511 -12.64 -3.81 -26.67
N ILE A 512 -13.29 -2.86 -26.01
CA ILE A 512 -14.75 -2.68 -26.03
C ILE A 512 -15.22 -2.37 -27.48
N ALA A 513 -14.55 -1.44 -28.16
CA ALA A 513 -14.87 -1.08 -29.55
C ALA A 513 -14.71 -2.25 -30.52
N ALA A 514 -13.76 -3.16 -30.25
CA ALA A 514 -13.56 -4.37 -31.03
C ALA A 514 -14.51 -5.54 -30.66
N GLY A 515 -15.36 -5.38 -29.65
CA GLY A 515 -16.18 -6.47 -29.11
C GLY A 515 -15.35 -7.59 -28.46
N GLU A 516 -14.11 -7.29 -28.05
CA GLU A 516 -13.21 -8.23 -27.39
C GLU A 516 -13.28 -8.10 -25.88
N PRO A 517 -13.04 -9.18 -25.13
CA PRO A 517 -12.96 -9.09 -23.67
C PRO A 517 -11.79 -8.18 -23.25
N VAL A 518 -12.05 -7.30 -22.29
CA VAL A 518 -11.04 -6.44 -21.68
C VAL A 518 -10.05 -7.33 -20.92
N ARG A 519 -8.77 -7.32 -21.35
CA ARG A 519 -7.71 -8.14 -20.73
C ARG A 519 -6.53 -7.30 -20.32
N LYS A 520 -6.01 -7.58 -19.12
CA LYS A 520 -4.76 -7.01 -18.64
C LYS A 520 -3.56 -7.51 -19.49
N PRO A 521 -2.46 -6.77 -19.58
CA PRO A 521 -1.27 -7.20 -20.32
C PRO A 521 -0.78 -8.60 -19.95
N SER A 522 -0.74 -8.95 -18.65
CA SER A 522 -0.33 -10.28 -18.17
C SER A 522 -1.26 -11.42 -18.62
N GLU A 523 -2.53 -11.15 -18.89
CA GLU A 523 -3.51 -12.14 -19.34
C GLU A 523 -3.42 -12.47 -20.83
N ARG A 524 -2.86 -11.56 -21.65
CA ARG A 524 -2.70 -11.76 -23.10
C ARG A 524 -1.84 -12.96 -23.42
N ARG A 525 -0.92 -13.35 -22.56
CA ARG A 525 -0.08 -14.55 -22.70
C ARG A 525 -0.86 -15.85 -22.59
N ARG A 526 -1.91 -15.92 -21.76
CA ARG A 526 -2.75 -17.13 -21.57
C ARG A 526 -3.56 -17.46 -22.81
N GLY A 527 -3.98 -16.45 -23.58
CA GLY A 527 -4.77 -16.64 -24.82
C GLY A 527 -3.95 -17.24 -25.98
N ALA A 528 -2.67 -16.91 -26.10
CA ALA A 528 -1.81 -17.44 -27.17
C ALA A 528 -1.52 -18.94 -27.03
N ARG A 529 -1.38 -19.47 -25.81
CA ARG A 529 -1.18 -20.91 -25.56
C ARG A 529 -2.44 -21.75 -25.77
N ARG A 530 -3.64 -21.19 -25.69
CA ARG A 530 -4.90 -21.90 -25.89
C ARG A 530 -5.29 -22.06 -27.36
N ARG A 531 -4.73 -21.24 -28.27
CA ARG A 531 -4.93 -21.37 -29.74
C ARG A 531 -3.99 -22.36 -30.42
N LEU A 532 -2.97 -22.89 -29.68
CA LEU A 532 -2.00 -23.86 -30.17
C LEU A 532 -2.18 -25.27 -29.57
N ARG A 533 -3.32 -25.53 -28.93
CA ARG A 533 -3.81 -26.86 -28.54
C ARG A 533 -5.26 -27.02 -29.03
#